data_cb6facdc1ef80a0f2aac0c1093cfa1d0
#
_entry.id   cb6facdc1ef80a0f2aac0c1093cfa1d0
#
_cell.length_a   1.000
_cell.length_b   1.000
_cell.length_c   1.000
_cell.angle_alpha   90.00
_cell.angle_beta   90.00
_cell.angle_gamma   90.00
#
_symmetry.space_group_name_H-M   'P 1'
#
loop_
_entity.id
_entity.type
_entity.pdbx_description
1 polymer ?
#
loop_
_entity_poly.entity_id
_entity_poly.type
_entity_poly.pdbx_seq_one_letter_code
_entity_poly.pdbx_strand_id
1 'polypeptide(L)'
;MCKSSSDSITRDISVGDVVKSVSGRTKGRLFVVVAENHRYVFLSDGEKWPIEKSKKKSRKHVEGVGLKVERISDEEIRRFLRDLSRGGND
;
A
#
# COMPACT_ATOMS: atom_id res chain seq x y z
N MET A 1 2.94 -0.69 -27.24
CA MET A 1 2.94 -0.82 -26.68
C MET A 1 3.49 -1.24 -25.83
N CYS A 2 3.75 -1.47 -25.58
CA CYS A 2 3.95 -1.92 -24.72
C CYS A 2 4.86 -1.59 -23.89
N LYS A 3 5.44 -1.44 -23.84
CA LYS A 3 6.16 -1.10 -23.08
C LYS A 3 6.08 -0.42 -22.04
N SER A 4 6.16 -0.02 -22.12
CA SER A 4 5.71 0.89 -21.12
C SER A 4 5.04 0.21 -19.96
N SER A 5 4.78 -1.01 -20.05
CA SER A 5 4.07 -1.73 -19.01
C SER A 5 4.83 -1.71 -17.69
N SER A 6 6.15 -1.80 -17.74
CA SER A 6 6.90 -1.82 -16.50
C SER A 6 6.81 -0.49 -15.76
N ASP A 7 6.74 0.58 -16.50
CA ASP A 7 6.61 1.89 -15.87
C ASP A 7 5.25 2.07 -15.24
N SER A 8 4.22 1.61 -15.93
CA SER A 8 2.88 1.84 -15.45
C SER A 8 2.57 1.04 -14.21
N ILE A 9 3.27 -0.06 -13.99
CA ILE A 9 3.01 -0.88 -12.81
C ILE A 9 3.22 -0.09 -11.53
N THR A 10 4.31 0.66 -11.44
CA THR A 10 4.56 1.42 -10.23
C THR A 10 3.72 2.67 -10.14
N ARG A 11 3.23 3.17 -11.26
CA ARG A 11 2.45 4.39 -11.26
C ARG A 11 0.97 4.17 -11.13
N ASP A 12 0.53 2.95 -11.30
CA ASP A 12 -0.89 2.64 -11.27
C ASP A 12 -1.42 2.39 -9.88
N ILE A 13 -0.64 2.72 -8.87
CA ILE A 13 -1.09 2.58 -7.50
C ILE A 13 -2.19 3.60 -7.24
N SER A 14 -3.31 3.12 -6.75
CA SER A 14 -4.45 3.98 -6.48
C SER A 14 -5.04 3.63 -5.12
N VAL A 15 -5.99 4.44 -4.70
CA VAL A 15 -6.62 4.25 -3.39
C VAL A 15 -7.22 2.86 -3.31
N GLY A 16 -6.94 2.18 -2.22
CA GLY A 16 -7.42 0.84 -2.01
C GLY A 16 -6.40 -0.23 -2.33
N ASP A 17 -5.34 0.12 -3.04
CA ASP A 17 -4.32 -0.85 -3.39
C ASP A 17 -3.48 -1.20 -2.17
N VAL A 18 -3.10 -2.47 -2.09
CA VAL A 18 -2.16 -2.91 -1.07
C VAL A 18 -0.77 -2.79 -1.67
N VAL A 19 0.12 -2.15 -0.92
CA VAL A 19 1.49 -1.94 -1.38
C VAL A 19 2.45 -2.36 -0.29
N LYS A 20 3.68 -2.59 -0.70
CA LYS A 20 4.75 -2.96 0.19
C LYS A 20 5.80 -1.86 0.17
N SER A 21 6.23 -1.45 1.35
CA SER A 21 7.29 -0.46 1.44
C SER A 21 8.62 -1.11 1.08
N VAL A 22 9.38 -0.45 0.21
CA VAL A 22 10.65 -1.02 -0.26
C VAL A 22 11.86 -0.23 0.22
N SER A 23 11.65 0.74 1.09
CA SER A 23 12.78 1.51 1.60
C SER A 23 12.46 2.07 2.98
N GLY A 24 13.50 2.48 3.69
CA GLY A 24 13.34 3.09 4.98
C GLY A 24 13.07 2.08 6.08
N ARG A 25 12.62 2.59 7.21
CA ARG A 25 12.40 1.75 8.39
C ARG A 25 11.22 0.83 8.23
N THR A 26 10.32 1.14 7.31
CA THR A 26 9.15 0.31 7.10
C THR A 26 9.35 -0.69 5.98
N LYS A 27 10.57 -0.85 5.51
CA LYS A 27 10.85 -1.77 4.42
C LYS A 27 10.30 -3.16 4.72
N GLY A 28 9.54 -3.67 3.78
CA GLY A 28 8.96 -5.00 3.91
C GLY A 28 7.59 -5.02 4.54
N ARG A 29 7.11 -3.89 5.04
CA ARG A 29 5.77 -3.84 5.65
C ARG A 29 4.73 -3.55 4.58
N LEU A 30 3.54 -4.08 4.82
CA LEU A 30 2.42 -3.89 3.92
C LEU A 30 1.54 -2.75 4.40
N PHE A 31 1.01 -2.01 3.46
CA PHE A 31 0.12 -0.90 3.74
C PHE A 31 -0.98 -0.87 2.70
N VAL A 32 -2.02 -0.11 3.01
CA VAL A 32 -3.09 0.15 2.05
C VAL A 32 -3.05 1.63 1.71
N VAL A 33 -3.18 1.94 0.44
CA VAL A 33 -3.19 3.32 -0.01
C VAL A 33 -4.56 3.92 0.32
N VAL A 34 -4.55 4.97 1.13
CA VAL A 34 -5.80 5.64 1.50
C VAL A 34 -5.96 6.97 0.80
N ALA A 35 -4.91 7.47 0.17
CA ALA A 35 -4.98 8.68 -0.65
C ALA A 35 -3.76 8.68 -1.55
N GLU A 36 -3.82 9.46 -2.61
CA GLU A 36 -2.71 9.51 -3.54
C GLU A 36 -2.68 10.85 -4.25
N ASN A 37 -1.50 11.21 -4.74
CA ASN A 37 -1.37 12.32 -5.65
C ASN A 37 -0.25 11.97 -6.65
N HIS A 38 0.20 12.97 -7.39
CA HIS A 38 1.18 12.72 -8.47
C HIS A 38 2.46 12.06 -7.97
N ARG A 39 2.94 12.49 -6.83
CA ARG A 39 4.26 12.08 -6.37
C ARG A 39 4.23 11.18 -5.16
N TYR A 40 3.16 11.23 -4.40
CA TYR A 40 3.11 10.59 -3.10
C TYR A 40 1.87 9.74 -2.97
N VAL A 41 1.97 8.78 -2.10
CA VAL A 41 0.82 8.00 -1.67
C VAL A 41 0.76 8.10 -0.16
N PHE A 42 -0.46 8.02 0.36
CA PHE A 42 -0.69 8.03 1.80
C PHE A 42 -1.09 6.64 2.21
N LEU A 43 -0.34 6.07 3.13
CA LEU A 43 -0.44 4.67 3.49
C LEU A 43 -0.96 4.51 4.90
N SER A 44 -1.74 3.47 5.10
CA SER A 44 -2.29 3.17 6.41
C SER A 44 -2.20 1.66 6.65
N ASP A 45 -1.92 1.28 7.89
CA ASP A 45 -1.96 -0.12 8.28
C ASP A 45 -3.05 -0.38 9.31
N GLY A 46 -3.82 0.64 9.64
CA GLY A 46 -4.92 0.49 10.57
C GLY A 46 -4.51 0.41 12.02
N GLU A 47 -3.22 0.47 12.31
CA GLU A 47 -2.74 0.38 13.67
C GLU A 47 -1.83 1.55 14.00
N LYS A 48 -0.56 1.41 13.66
CA LYS A 48 0.41 2.43 13.95
C LYS A 48 0.18 3.67 13.11
N TRP A 49 -0.25 3.47 11.87
CA TRP A 49 -0.57 4.56 10.96
C TRP A 49 -2.02 4.45 10.54
N PRO A 50 -2.95 4.90 11.39
CA PRO A 50 -4.35 4.89 11.02
C PRO A 50 -4.62 5.86 9.88
N ILE A 51 -5.81 5.78 9.31
CA ILE A 51 -6.16 6.60 8.16
C ILE A 51 -5.97 8.08 8.47
N GLU A 52 -6.34 8.50 9.66
CA GLU A 52 -6.20 9.90 10.05
C GLU A 52 -4.75 10.35 10.11
N LYS A 53 -3.85 9.41 10.34
CA LYS A 53 -2.44 9.72 10.45
C LYS A 53 -1.66 8.87 9.48
N SER A 54 -2.16 8.79 8.27
CA SER A 54 -1.52 7.98 7.25
C SER A 54 -0.11 8.50 6.97
N LYS A 55 0.73 7.59 6.53
CA LYS A 55 2.13 7.90 6.27
C LYS A 55 2.29 8.31 4.82
N LYS A 56 2.89 9.48 4.61
CA LYS A 56 3.17 9.94 3.25
C LYS A 56 4.46 9.32 2.77
N LYS A 57 4.43 8.76 1.56
CA LYS A 57 5.60 8.12 1.03
C LYS A 57 5.64 8.33 -0.48
N SER A 58 6.83 8.42 -1.02
CA SER A 58 7.00 8.60 -2.45
C SER A 58 6.55 7.32 -3.19
N ARG A 59 5.93 7.52 -4.35
CA ARG A 59 5.45 6.38 -5.12
C ARG A 59 6.57 5.39 -5.47
N LYS A 60 7.76 5.88 -5.65
CA LYS A 60 8.86 5.00 -6.03
C LYS A 60 9.42 4.22 -4.86
N HIS A 61 8.94 4.49 -3.66
CA HIS A 61 9.39 3.75 -2.48
C HIS A 61 8.39 2.71 -2.03
N VAL A 62 7.39 2.45 -2.85
CA VAL A 62 6.40 1.42 -2.56
C VAL A 62 6.20 0.58 -3.81
N GLU A 63 5.72 -0.62 -3.59
CA GLU A 63 5.51 -1.55 -4.66
C GLU A 63 4.14 -2.19 -4.52
N GLY A 64 3.35 -2.18 -5.58
CA GLY A 64 2.05 -2.82 -5.56
C GLY A 64 2.20 -4.33 -5.50
N VAL A 65 1.34 -4.97 -4.71
CA VAL A 65 1.40 -6.42 -4.57
C VAL A 65 0.25 -7.11 -5.27
N GLY A 66 -0.57 -6.37 -6.00
CA GLY A 66 -1.62 -6.98 -6.79
C GLY A 66 -2.89 -7.26 -6.01
N LEU A 67 -3.02 -6.70 -4.83
CA LEU A 67 -4.19 -6.89 -3.99
C LEU A 67 -4.87 -5.55 -3.76
N LYS A 68 -6.14 -5.62 -3.44
CA LYS A 68 -6.93 -4.42 -3.23
C LYS A 68 -7.97 -4.68 -2.15
N VAL A 69 -8.20 -3.67 -1.30
CA VAL A 69 -9.24 -3.78 -0.29
C VAL A 69 -10.50 -3.11 -0.80
N GLU A 70 -11.65 -3.60 -0.36
CA GLU A 70 -12.92 -3.06 -0.80
C GLU A 70 -13.31 -1.81 -0.06
N ARG A 71 -12.89 -1.69 1.18
CA ARG A 71 -13.25 -0.55 2.01
C ARG A 71 -12.02 0.07 2.63
N ILE A 72 -12.05 1.39 2.71
CA ILE A 72 -10.96 2.13 3.32
C ILE A 72 -11.38 2.48 4.74
N SER A 73 -11.04 1.62 5.68
CA SER A 73 -11.26 1.89 7.09
C SER A 73 -10.16 1.22 7.89
N ASP A 74 -9.90 1.78 9.06
CA ASP A 74 -8.82 1.26 9.89
C ASP A 74 -9.02 -0.20 10.22
N GLU A 75 -10.25 -0.55 10.54
CA GLU A 75 -10.56 -1.92 10.93
C GLU A 75 -10.37 -2.88 9.77
N GLU A 76 -10.86 -2.50 8.59
CA GLU A 76 -10.72 -3.34 7.42
C GLU A 76 -9.26 -3.50 7.02
N ILE A 77 -8.53 -2.40 7.05
CA ILE A 77 -7.14 -2.43 6.67
C ILE A 77 -6.35 -3.32 7.62
N ARG A 78 -6.57 -3.16 8.91
CA ARG A 78 -5.86 -3.93 9.91
C ARG A 78 -6.16 -5.42 9.75
N ARG A 79 -7.41 -5.75 9.56
CA ARG A 79 -7.81 -7.14 9.40
C ARG A 79 -7.22 -7.74 8.12
N PHE A 80 -7.29 -6.99 7.05
CA PHE A 80 -6.78 -7.46 5.76
C PHE A 80 -5.28 -7.73 5.84
N LEU A 81 -4.53 -6.79 6.39
CA LEU A 81 -3.09 -6.94 6.46
C LEU A 81 -2.69 -8.05 7.42
N ARG A 82 -3.45 -8.23 8.48
CA ARG A 82 -3.20 -9.31 9.42
C ARG A 82 -3.40 -10.66 8.73
N ASP A 83 -4.45 -10.77 7.94
CA ASP A 83 -4.70 -12.00 7.19
C ASP A 83 -3.57 -12.30 6.22
N LEU A 84 -3.10 -11.29 5.53
CA LEU A 84 -2.00 -11.48 4.59
C LEU A 84 -0.75 -11.95 5.30
N SER A 85 -0.48 -11.36 6.45
CA SER A 85 0.71 -11.73 7.20
C SER A 85 0.64 -13.17 7.66
N ARG A 86 -0.54 -13.62 8.05
CA ARG A 86 -0.70 -15.01 8.47
C ARG A 86 -0.57 -15.96 7.30
N GLY A 87 -1.28 -15.65 6.23
CA GLY A 87 -1.25 -16.52 5.06
C GLY A 87 0.11 -16.62 4.44
N GLY A 88 0.85 -15.53 4.50
CA GLY A 88 2.16 -15.50 3.90
C GLY A 88 3.17 -16.39 4.58
N ASN A 89 2.87 -16.85 5.76
CA ASN A 89 3.79 -17.69 6.49
C ASN A 89 3.78 -19.14 6.04
N ASP A 90 2.79 -19.46 5.29
CA ASP A 90 2.72 -20.82 4.79
C ASP A 90 3.54 -20.97 3.54
#